data_032af1d1c1154e5c8091065bb8786f92
#
_entry.id   032af1d1c1154e5c8091065bb8786f92
#
_cell.length_a   1.000
_cell.length_b   1.000
_cell.length_c   1.000
_cell.angle_alpha   90.00
_cell.angle_beta   90.00
_cell.angle_gamma   90.00
#
_symmetry.space_group_name_H-M   'P 1'
#
loop_
_entity.id
_entity.type
_entity.pdbx_description
1 polymer ?
#
loop_
_entity_poly.entity_id
_entity_poly.type
_entity_poly.pdbx_seq_one_letter_code
_entity_poly.pdbx_strand_id
1 'polypeptide(L)'
;DEDTENISISGKIGISWGHSGGEAGGLFTESYLAADGIENVIRVLEDMEDQKFTNLKFVELNACNGGCVGGVLTVENPYVAEVKLKRLRKYMPVARNHMEDGELDAVKWTTQIQFEPVFNLGNNMMESFLRLNQAERLVKKFPGLDCGSCGASPFRHIPLPENRLHTEGLFDLCQLLP
;
A
#
# COMPACT_ATOMS: atom_id res chain seq x y z
N ASP A 1 -40.73 -0.87 -11.86
CA ASP A 1 -39.99 -0.26 -10.74
C ASP A 1 -38.98 -1.27 -10.24
N GLU A 2 -37.95 -1.48 -11.05
CA GLU A 2 -36.88 -2.43 -10.71
C GLU A 2 -35.80 -1.66 -9.99
N ASP A 3 -35.65 -2.00 -8.74
CA ASP A 3 -34.47 -1.91 -7.85
C ASP A 3 -33.36 -0.92 -8.24
N THR A 4 -33.65 0.36 -8.05
CA THR A 4 -32.65 1.42 -7.98
C THR A 4 -31.98 1.51 -6.59
N GLU A 5 -32.24 0.56 -5.72
CA GLU A 5 -31.78 0.61 -4.32
C GLU A 5 -30.28 0.41 -4.15
N ASN A 6 -29.62 -0.35 -5.03
CA ASN A 6 -28.21 -0.71 -4.84
C ASN A 6 -27.21 0.44 -5.01
N ILE A 7 -27.58 1.51 -5.71
CA ILE A 7 -26.67 2.68 -5.88
C ILE A 7 -26.76 3.61 -4.67
N SER A 8 -27.84 3.52 -3.88
CA SER A 8 -28.07 4.40 -2.73
C SER A 8 -27.34 3.95 -1.45
N ILE A 9 -26.77 2.76 -1.41
CA ILE A 9 -26.08 2.21 -0.25
C ILE A 9 -24.74 2.93 -0.02
N SER A 10 -24.07 3.33 -1.09
CA SER A 10 -22.81 4.04 -1.00
C SER A 10 -23.02 5.55 -0.87
N GLY A 11 -22.42 6.17 0.12
CA GLY A 11 -22.43 7.63 0.29
C GLY A 11 -21.72 8.35 -0.85
N LYS A 12 -22.00 9.67 -1.02
CA LYS A 12 -21.30 10.53 -1.98
C LYS A 12 -19.78 10.43 -1.86
N ILE A 13 -19.26 10.22 -0.65
CA ILE A 13 -17.83 10.06 -0.38
C ILE A 13 -17.35 8.72 -0.92
N GLY A 14 -18.05 7.62 -0.63
CA GLY A 14 -17.67 6.28 -1.08
C GLY A 14 -17.62 6.16 -2.61
N ILE A 15 -18.53 6.80 -3.33
CA ILE A 15 -18.49 6.80 -4.80
C ILE A 15 -17.23 7.49 -5.34
N SER A 16 -16.68 8.47 -4.62
CA SER A 16 -15.44 9.11 -5.03
C SER A 16 -14.22 8.21 -4.93
N TRP A 17 -14.27 7.13 -4.16
CA TRP A 17 -13.16 6.19 -4.06
C TRP A 17 -12.83 5.49 -5.39
N GLY A 18 -13.74 5.57 -6.35
CA GLY A 18 -13.47 5.08 -7.70
C GLY A 18 -12.39 5.83 -8.47
N HIS A 19 -12.04 7.05 -8.09
CA HIS A 19 -10.97 7.81 -8.72
C HIS A 19 -9.84 8.12 -7.73
N SER A 20 -8.64 8.33 -8.25
CA SER A 20 -7.46 8.66 -7.46
C SER A 20 -7.67 9.95 -6.65
N GLY A 21 -7.28 9.94 -5.39
CA GLY A 21 -7.49 11.04 -4.44
C GLY A 21 -8.91 11.09 -3.85
N GLY A 22 -9.80 10.19 -4.25
CA GLY A 22 -11.19 10.19 -3.77
C GLY A 22 -11.34 9.67 -2.35
N GLU A 23 -10.56 8.70 -1.96
CA GLU A 23 -10.51 8.17 -0.60
C GLU A 23 -9.84 9.17 0.34
N ALA A 24 -8.65 9.64 -0.04
CA ALA A 24 -7.90 10.64 0.71
C ALA A 24 -8.70 11.93 0.94
N GLY A 25 -9.39 12.42 -0.10
CA GLY A 25 -10.26 13.59 0.01
C GLY A 25 -11.44 13.39 0.96
N GLY A 26 -11.88 12.15 1.18
CA GLY A 26 -12.93 11.80 2.13
C GLY A 26 -12.52 11.89 3.60
N LEU A 27 -11.23 11.94 3.90
CA LEU A 27 -10.69 12.03 5.26
C LEU A 27 -10.66 13.45 5.82
N PHE A 28 -10.94 14.48 5.00
CA PHE A 28 -10.93 15.88 5.41
C PHE A 28 -9.64 16.32 6.09
N THR A 29 -8.50 15.77 5.69
CA THR A 29 -7.17 16.16 6.17
C THR A 29 -6.34 16.67 4.99
N GLU A 30 -5.45 17.62 5.24
CA GLU A 30 -4.51 18.13 4.23
C GLU A 30 -3.19 17.35 4.21
N SER A 31 -2.98 16.50 5.24
CA SER A 31 -1.74 15.74 5.39
C SER A 31 -1.84 14.38 4.71
N TYR A 32 -2.13 14.37 3.41
CA TYR A 32 -2.19 13.15 2.62
C TYR A 32 -1.45 13.28 1.29
N LEU A 33 -1.14 12.15 0.71
CA LEU A 33 -0.62 12.02 -0.64
C LEU A 33 -1.48 11.01 -1.38
N ALA A 34 -1.87 11.33 -2.62
CA ALA A 34 -2.52 10.40 -3.51
C ALA A 34 -1.68 10.28 -4.79
N ALA A 35 -1.39 9.05 -5.19
CA ALA A 35 -0.66 8.77 -6.42
C ALA A 35 -1.30 7.63 -7.19
N ASP A 36 -1.25 7.73 -8.52
CA ASP A 36 -1.76 6.72 -9.41
C ASP A 36 -0.76 6.37 -10.52
N GLY A 37 -0.97 5.21 -11.14
CA GLY A 37 -0.05 4.62 -12.08
C GLY A 37 1.13 3.94 -11.37
N ILE A 38 1.34 2.66 -11.74
CA ILE A 38 2.27 1.79 -11.03
C ILE A 38 3.70 2.37 -10.91
N GLU A 39 4.18 3.04 -11.93
CA GLU A 39 5.52 3.65 -11.89
C GLU A 39 5.61 4.80 -10.88
N ASN A 40 4.57 5.63 -10.78
CA ASN A 40 4.50 6.71 -9.81
C ASN A 40 4.37 6.15 -8.39
N VAL A 41 3.56 5.11 -8.23
CA VAL A 41 3.36 4.42 -6.95
C VAL A 41 4.69 3.84 -6.44
N ILE A 42 5.48 3.19 -7.32
CA ILE A 42 6.79 2.67 -6.96
C ILE A 42 7.71 3.79 -6.48
N ARG A 43 7.77 4.92 -7.20
CA ARG A 43 8.60 6.08 -6.80
C ARG A 43 8.16 6.67 -5.45
N VAL A 44 6.85 6.76 -5.21
CA VAL A 44 6.35 7.23 -3.90
C VAL A 44 6.73 6.29 -2.78
N LEU A 45 6.65 4.97 -3.00
CA LEU A 45 7.08 3.98 -2.01
C LEU A 45 8.58 4.06 -1.74
N GLU A 46 9.41 4.24 -2.77
CA GLU A 46 10.86 4.48 -2.61
C GLU A 46 11.13 5.76 -1.81
N ASP A 47 10.43 6.84 -2.12
CA ASP A 47 10.54 8.11 -1.39
C ASP A 47 10.08 7.99 0.07
N MET A 48 9.11 7.13 0.36
CA MET A 48 8.69 6.81 1.72
C MET A 48 9.74 5.99 2.46
N GLU A 49 10.34 4.99 1.80
CA GLU A 49 11.47 4.23 2.36
C GLU A 49 12.64 5.15 2.69
N ASP A 50 12.93 6.11 1.84
CA ASP A 50 13.97 7.12 2.03
C ASP A 50 13.60 8.20 3.08
N GLN A 51 12.45 8.05 3.75
CA GLN A 51 11.94 8.97 4.79
C GLN A 51 11.83 10.44 4.31
N LYS A 52 11.54 10.65 3.02
CA LYS A 52 11.39 12.00 2.46
C LYS A 52 10.12 12.71 2.93
N PHE A 53 9.13 11.95 3.42
CA PHE A 53 7.86 12.48 3.89
C PHE A 53 7.77 12.41 5.40
N THR A 54 7.78 13.54 6.07
CA THR A 54 7.79 13.60 7.55
C THR A 54 6.42 13.80 8.19
N ASN A 55 5.41 14.25 7.43
CA ASN A 55 4.13 14.72 7.99
C ASN A 55 2.90 14.10 7.34
N LEU A 56 3.05 13.02 6.57
CA LEU A 56 1.90 12.34 5.97
C LEU A 56 1.16 11.53 7.02
N LYS A 57 -0.17 11.66 7.03
CA LYS A 57 -1.09 10.87 7.86
C LYS A 57 -1.78 9.79 7.07
N PHE A 58 -1.91 9.98 5.75
CA PHE A 58 -2.56 9.03 4.87
C PHE A 58 -1.92 9.04 3.48
N VAL A 59 -1.80 7.87 2.91
CA VAL A 59 -1.28 7.68 1.55
C VAL A 59 -2.23 6.79 0.78
N GLU A 60 -2.75 7.30 -0.32
CA GLU A 60 -3.60 6.57 -1.27
C GLU A 60 -2.77 6.22 -2.50
N LEU A 61 -2.62 4.93 -2.78
CA LEU A 61 -1.82 4.44 -3.89
C LEU A 61 -2.66 3.54 -4.80
N ASN A 62 -2.80 3.96 -6.05
CA ASN A 62 -3.57 3.24 -7.06
C ASN A 62 -2.65 2.77 -8.19
N ALA A 63 -2.59 1.47 -8.45
CA ALA A 63 -1.78 0.93 -9.55
C ALA A 63 -2.27 1.37 -10.93
N CYS A 64 -3.58 1.59 -11.09
CA CYS A 64 -4.19 2.04 -12.34
C CYS A 64 -4.21 3.57 -12.42
N ASN A 65 -3.93 4.13 -13.60
CA ASN A 65 -4.02 5.57 -13.84
C ASN A 65 -5.46 6.07 -13.66
N GLY A 66 -5.64 7.09 -12.82
CA GLY A 66 -6.95 7.63 -12.50
C GLY A 66 -7.71 6.85 -11.41
N GLY A 67 -7.10 5.83 -10.80
CA GLY A 67 -7.74 4.95 -9.83
C GLY A 67 -8.54 3.82 -10.47
N CYS A 68 -9.58 3.33 -9.78
CA CYS A 68 -10.39 2.20 -10.27
C CYS A 68 -11.09 2.48 -11.61
N VAL A 69 -11.46 3.72 -11.88
CA VAL A 69 -12.10 4.11 -13.15
C VAL A 69 -11.17 3.99 -14.36
N GLY A 70 -9.86 3.86 -14.14
CA GLY A 70 -8.85 3.60 -15.17
C GLY A 70 -8.35 2.16 -15.19
N GLY A 71 -9.03 1.25 -14.49
CA GLY A 71 -8.65 -0.16 -14.42
C GLY A 71 -8.77 -0.90 -15.75
N VAL A 72 -8.13 -2.06 -15.86
CA VAL A 72 -7.99 -2.84 -17.10
C VAL A 72 -9.31 -3.34 -17.67
N LEU A 73 -10.38 -3.39 -16.91
CA LEU A 73 -11.71 -3.81 -17.34
C LEU A 73 -12.64 -2.62 -17.65
N THR A 74 -12.14 -1.39 -17.58
CA THR A 74 -12.93 -0.20 -17.88
C THR A 74 -12.86 0.12 -19.38
N VAL A 75 -13.98 0.57 -19.94
CA VAL A 75 -14.09 0.90 -21.37
C VAL A 75 -14.02 2.40 -21.64
N GLU A 76 -14.18 3.21 -20.60
CA GLU A 76 -14.17 4.67 -20.71
C GLU A 76 -12.77 5.20 -20.40
N ASN A 77 -12.42 6.32 -21.01
CA ASN A 77 -11.23 7.07 -20.65
C ASN A 77 -11.32 7.51 -19.15
N PRO A 78 -10.30 7.26 -18.32
CA PRO A 78 -10.35 7.53 -16.88
C PRO A 78 -10.67 9.00 -16.54
N TYR A 79 -10.13 9.95 -17.28
CA TYR A 79 -10.41 11.37 -17.07
C TYR A 79 -11.85 11.75 -17.38
N VAL A 80 -12.43 11.12 -18.42
CA VAL A 80 -13.85 11.31 -18.75
C VAL A 80 -14.73 10.66 -17.70
N ALA A 81 -14.37 9.45 -17.26
CA ALA A 81 -15.07 8.73 -16.19
C ALA A 81 -15.08 9.52 -14.89
N GLU A 82 -13.94 10.11 -14.51
CA GLU A 82 -13.84 10.98 -13.32
C GLU A 82 -14.80 12.19 -13.40
N VAL A 83 -14.86 12.86 -14.55
CA VAL A 83 -15.80 13.98 -14.74
C VAL A 83 -17.24 13.51 -14.64
N LYS A 84 -17.57 12.34 -15.20
CA LYS A 84 -18.91 11.75 -15.10
C LYS A 84 -19.26 11.41 -13.64
N LEU A 85 -18.31 10.81 -12.89
CA LEU A 85 -18.49 10.55 -11.44
C LEU A 85 -18.71 11.82 -10.65
N LYS A 86 -17.93 12.87 -10.87
CA LYS A 86 -18.08 14.16 -10.20
C LYS A 86 -19.48 14.78 -10.46
N ARG A 87 -20.00 14.65 -11.68
CA ARG A 87 -21.36 15.08 -12.03
C ARG A 87 -22.40 14.21 -11.33
N LEU A 88 -22.26 12.90 -11.36
CA LEU A 88 -23.17 11.95 -10.71
C LEU A 88 -23.29 12.25 -9.21
N ARG A 89 -22.16 12.40 -8.52
CA ARG A 89 -22.11 12.76 -7.09
C ARG A 89 -22.92 13.99 -6.74
N LYS A 90 -22.94 14.99 -7.62
CA LYS A 90 -23.67 16.24 -7.37
C LYS A 90 -25.17 16.03 -7.21
N TYR A 91 -25.73 15.05 -7.94
CA TYR A 91 -27.17 14.78 -7.99
C TYR A 91 -27.58 13.58 -7.14
N MET A 92 -26.65 12.86 -6.55
CA MET A 92 -26.95 11.71 -5.71
C MET A 92 -27.44 12.15 -4.32
N PRO A 93 -28.40 11.41 -3.76
CA PRO A 93 -28.80 11.61 -2.37
C PRO A 93 -27.62 11.33 -1.42
N VAL A 94 -27.64 11.95 -0.26
CA VAL A 94 -26.70 11.59 0.80
C VAL A 94 -27.14 10.23 1.31
N ALA A 95 -26.36 9.20 1.01
CA ALA A 95 -26.63 7.86 1.54
C ALA A 95 -26.45 7.87 3.05
N ARG A 96 -27.35 7.18 3.76
CA ARG A 96 -27.19 6.92 5.18
C ARG A 96 -26.22 5.76 5.36
N ASN A 97 -25.40 5.84 6.38
CA ASN A 97 -24.64 4.67 6.82
C ASN A 97 -25.64 3.65 7.39
N HIS A 98 -25.67 2.46 6.82
CA HIS A 98 -26.54 1.37 7.26
C HIS A 98 -25.86 0.41 8.24
N MET A 99 -24.64 0.71 8.67
CA MET A 99 -23.96 -0.09 9.68
C MET A 99 -24.63 0.12 11.04
N GLU A 100 -25.00 -0.94 11.70
CA GLU A 100 -25.46 -0.92 13.09
C GLU A 100 -24.29 -0.66 14.05
N ASP A 101 -24.58 -0.08 15.22
CA ASP A 101 -23.54 0.34 16.18
C ASP A 101 -22.61 -0.79 16.64
N GLY A 102 -23.03 -2.05 16.57
CA GLY A 102 -22.19 -3.22 16.89
C GLY A 102 -21.27 -3.70 15.76
N GLU A 103 -21.58 -3.37 14.51
CA GLU A 103 -20.80 -3.81 13.35
C GLU A 103 -19.47 -3.04 13.20
N LEU A 104 -19.40 -1.82 13.73
CA LEU A 104 -18.18 -1.01 13.72
C LEU A 104 -17.04 -1.67 14.47
N ASP A 105 -17.31 -2.44 15.51
CA ASP A 105 -16.27 -3.11 16.28
C ASP A 105 -15.62 -4.27 15.52
N ALA A 106 -16.35 -4.91 14.63
CA ALA A 106 -15.85 -5.99 13.79
C ALA A 106 -14.84 -5.51 12.72
N VAL A 107 -14.91 -4.24 12.32
CA VAL A 107 -14.00 -3.64 11.32
C VAL A 107 -12.90 -2.79 11.93
N LYS A 108 -12.88 -2.63 13.25
CA LYS A 108 -11.79 -1.93 13.95
C LYS A 108 -10.53 -2.79 13.99
N TRP A 109 -9.41 -2.16 13.75
CA TRP A 109 -8.11 -2.79 13.95
C TRP A 109 -7.88 -3.03 15.44
N THR A 110 -7.72 -4.28 15.84
CA THR A 110 -7.58 -4.67 17.26
C THR A 110 -6.13 -4.87 17.69
N THR A 111 -5.22 -5.05 16.74
CA THR A 111 -3.80 -5.24 17.01
C THR A 111 -3.07 -3.91 17.00
N GLN A 112 -2.28 -3.65 18.04
CA GLN A 112 -1.46 -2.45 18.06
C GLN A 112 -0.38 -2.55 16.96
N ILE A 113 -0.37 -1.60 16.03
CA ILE A 113 0.67 -1.47 15.03
C ILE A 113 1.87 -0.80 15.72
N GLN A 114 3.00 -1.51 15.74
CA GLN A 114 4.26 -0.95 16.23
C GLN A 114 5.05 -0.42 15.04
N PHE A 115 5.66 0.73 15.23
CA PHE A 115 6.58 1.28 14.24
C PHE A 115 7.88 0.48 14.26
N GLU A 116 8.18 -0.19 13.14
CA GLU A 116 9.46 -0.86 12.92
C GLU A 116 10.24 -0.08 11.85
N PRO A 117 11.31 0.63 12.25
CA PRO A 117 12.12 1.40 11.31
C PRO A 117 12.91 0.45 10.40
N VAL A 118 12.61 0.47 9.11
CA VAL A 118 13.23 -0.41 8.07
C VAL A 118 14.73 -0.22 7.99
N PHE A 119 15.23 0.99 8.25
CA PHE A 119 16.66 1.34 8.14
C PHE A 119 17.40 1.38 9.46
N ASN A 120 16.77 1.04 10.57
CA ASN A 120 17.47 1.02 11.85
C ASN A 120 18.24 -0.30 12.02
N LEU A 121 19.51 -0.28 11.62
CA LEU A 121 20.39 -1.43 11.72
C LEU A 121 20.87 -1.71 13.16
N GLY A 122 20.64 -0.81 14.11
CA GLY A 122 21.07 -1.01 15.50
C GLY A 122 20.95 0.25 16.33
N ASN A 123 21.09 0.10 17.65
CA ASN A 123 20.95 1.19 18.61
C ASN A 123 22.20 2.09 18.71
N ASN A 124 23.31 1.69 18.10
CA ASN A 124 24.54 2.46 18.06
C ASN A 124 25.30 2.18 16.75
N MET A 125 26.25 3.08 16.41
CA MET A 125 27.01 3.03 15.18
C MET A 125 27.82 1.72 15.03
N MET A 126 28.37 1.19 16.10
CA MET A 126 29.16 -0.05 16.06
C MET A 126 28.27 -1.26 15.73
N GLU A 127 27.11 -1.35 16.34
CA GLU A 127 26.14 -2.41 16.06
C GLU A 127 25.62 -2.33 14.63
N SER A 128 25.28 -1.13 14.17
CA SER A 128 24.84 -0.88 12.80
C SER A 128 25.91 -1.29 11.79
N PHE A 129 27.17 -0.98 12.04
CA PHE A 129 28.28 -1.37 11.19
C PHE A 129 28.48 -2.90 11.14
N LEU A 130 28.39 -3.56 12.29
CA LEU A 130 28.51 -5.03 12.36
C LEU A 130 27.37 -5.71 11.60
N ARG A 131 26.14 -5.22 11.74
CA ARG A 131 24.96 -5.76 11.03
C ARG A 131 25.06 -5.50 9.54
N LEU A 132 25.52 -4.33 9.10
CA LEU A 132 25.75 -4.03 7.69
C LEU A 132 26.76 -4.98 7.07
N ASN A 133 27.92 -5.18 7.73
CA ASN A 133 28.94 -6.12 7.27
C ASN A 133 28.42 -7.57 7.20
N GLN A 134 27.57 -7.95 8.15
CA GLN A 134 26.94 -9.27 8.14
C GLN A 134 25.97 -9.42 6.96
N ALA A 135 25.14 -8.39 6.69
CA ALA A 135 24.24 -8.37 5.55
C ALA A 135 25.03 -8.47 4.22
N GLU A 136 26.11 -7.72 4.05
CA GLU A 136 26.97 -7.79 2.86
C GLU A 136 27.61 -9.18 2.66
N ARG A 137 28.03 -9.83 3.74
CA ARG A 137 28.57 -11.20 3.67
C ARG A 137 27.49 -12.22 3.26
N LEU A 138 26.25 -12.02 3.72
CA LEU A 138 25.12 -12.87 3.33
C LEU A 138 24.80 -12.67 1.85
N VAL A 139 24.68 -11.41 1.39
CA VAL A 139 24.42 -11.10 -0.03
C VAL A 139 25.43 -11.77 -0.96
N LYS A 140 26.73 -11.78 -0.59
CA LYS A 140 27.78 -12.44 -1.38
C LYS A 140 27.67 -13.96 -1.45
N LYS A 141 26.88 -14.58 -0.57
CA LYS A 141 26.63 -16.03 -0.56
C LYS A 141 25.44 -16.43 -1.44
N PHE A 142 24.57 -15.47 -1.76
CA PHE A 142 23.44 -15.74 -2.64
C PHE A 142 23.87 -15.78 -4.11
N PRO A 143 23.19 -16.56 -4.94
CA PRO A 143 23.54 -16.71 -6.36
C PRO A 143 23.31 -15.45 -7.21
N GLY A 144 22.88 -14.34 -6.62
CA GLY A 144 22.65 -13.07 -7.31
C GLY A 144 21.43 -13.06 -8.23
N LEU A 145 20.55 -14.04 -8.10
CA LEU A 145 19.32 -14.14 -8.87
C LEU A 145 18.22 -13.34 -8.19
N ASP A 146 17.67 -12.37 -8.90
CA ASP A 146 16.48 -11.62 -8.48
C ASP A 146 15.21 -12.31 -8.99
N CYS A 147 14.93 -13.48 -8.46
CA CYS A 147 13.78 -14.27 -8.89
C CYS A 147 12.50 -14.01 -8.08
N GLY A 148 12.58 -13.27 -6.97
CA GLY A 148 11.46 -13.00 -6.08
C GLY A 148 10.87 -14.22 -5.35
N SER A 149 11.42 -15.43 -5.56
CA SER A 149 10.88 -16.68 -4.99
C SER A 149 10.93 -16.73 -3.46
N CYS A 150 11.79 -15.94 -2.85
CA CYS A 150 11.88 -15.80 -1.39
C CYS A 150 10.92 -14.75 -0.80
N GLY A 151 10.17 -14.02 -1.64
CA GLY A 151 9.30 -12.94 -1.20
C GLY A 151 10.05 -11.68 -0.74
N ALA A 152 11.38 -11.66 -0.81
CA ALA A 152 12.19 -10.50 -0.46
C ALA A 152 12.75 -9.84 -1.73
N SER A 153 12.73 -8.52 -1.77
CA SER A 153 13.46 -7.77 -2.81
C SER A 153 14.96 -8.01 -2.66
N PRO A 154 15.72 -8.23 -3.75
CA PRO A 154 17.04 -8.88 -3.70
C PRO A 154 18.12 -8.13 -2.94
N PHE A 155 17.95 -6.86 -2.68
CA PHE A 155 19.02 -6.06 -2.08
C PHE A 155 18.61 -5.21 -0.88
N ARG A 156 17.31 -5.11 -0.54
CA ARG A 156 16.84 -4.16 0.47
C ARG A 156 16.22 -4.80 1.72
N HIS A 157 15.87 -6.08 1.69
CA HIS A 157 15.18 -6.75 2.80
C HIS A 157 15.83 -8.08 3.17
N ILE A 158 17.11 -8.09 3.49
CA ILE A 158 17.67 -9.22 4.23
C ILE A 158 17.28 -8.99 5.69
N PRO A 159 16.31 -9.73 6.24
CA PRO A 159 16.00 -9.63 7.65
C PRO A 159 17.25 -10.03 8.44
N LEU A 160 17.78 -9.10 9.21
CA LEU A 160 18.87 -9.40 10.12
C LEU A 160 18.36 -10.34 11.21
N PRO A 161 19.18 -11.29 11.67
CA PRO A 161 18.73 -12.49 12.37
C PRO A 161 18.35 -12.25 13.82
N GLU A 162 17.24 -11.62 14.11
CA GLU A 162 16.56 -11.82 15.40
C GLU A 162 15.49 -12.93 15.31
N ASN A 163 15.06 -13.32 14.10
CA ASN A 163 14.17 -14.44 13.87
C ASN A 163 14.88 -15.53 13.05
N ARG A 164 15.48 -16.49 13.73
CA ARG A 164 16.23 -17.63 13.15
C ARG A 164 15.41 -18.58 12.25
N LEU A 165 14.13 -18.32 12.03
CA LEU A 165 13.25 -19.30 11.37
C LEU A 165 13.19 -19.18 9.84
N HIS A 166 13.74 -18.11 9.23
CA HIS A 166 13.64 -17.94 7.78
C HIS A 166 14.94 -18.11 6.99
N THR A 167 16.11 -18.09 7.63
CA THR A 167 17.38 -18.15 6.89
C THR A 167 17.80 -19.56 6.49
N GLU A 168 17.48 -20.59 7.27
CA GLU A 168 17.82 -21.97 6.91
C GLU A 168 16.89 -22.48 5.79
N GLY A 169 15.60 -22.17 5.82
CA GLY A 169 14.66 -22.58 4.77
C GLY A 169 14.85 -21.85 3.43
N LEU A 170 15.37 -20.62 3.44
CA LEU A 170 15.67 -19.86 2.22
C LEU A 170 16.89 -20.44 1.46
N PHE A 171 17.88 -20.95 2.19
CA PHE A 171 19.06 -21.55 1.59
C PHE A 171 18.73 -22.88 0.87
N ASP A 172 17.82 -23.66 1.44
CA ASP A 172 17.38 -24.93 0.84
C ASP A 172 16.50 -24.69 -0.40
N LEU A 173 15.66 -23.64 -0.41
CA LEU A 173 14.84 -23.29 -1.56
C LEU A 173 15.68 -22.80 -2.76
N CYS A 174 16.73 -22.03 -2.53
CA CYS A 174 17.61 -21.57 -3.61
C CYS A 174 18.52 -22.69 -4.18
N GLN A 175 18.75 -23.77 -3.44
CA GLN A 175 19.51 -24.92 -3.93
C GLN A 175 18.67 -25.94 -4.71
N LEU A 176 17.35 -25.87 -4.64
CA LEU A 176 16.42 -26.78 -5.30
C LEU A 176 15.92 -26.30 -6.68
N LEU A 177 16.34 -25.13 -7.11
CA LEU A 177 16.02 -24.63 -8.45
C LEU A 177 17.16 -25.02 -9.42
N PRO A 178 16.81 -25.72 -10.55
CA PRO A 178 17.78 -26.18 -11.54
C PRO A 178 18.43 -25.03 -12.30
#